data_0e8fac4184296e2fe8cc30ed9d560696
#
_entry.id   0e8fac4184296e2fe8cc30ed9d560696
#
_cell.length_a   1.000
_cell.length_b   1.000
_cell.length_c   1.000
_cell.angle_alpha   90.00
_cell.angle_beta   90.00
_cell.angle_gamma   90.00
#
_symmetry.space_group_name_H-M   'P 1'
#
loop_
_entity.id
_entity.type
_entity.pdbx_description
1 polymer ?
#
loop_
_entity_poly.entity_id
_entity_poly.type
_entity_poly.pdbx_seq_one_letter_code
_entity_poly.pdbx_strand_id
1 'polypeptide(L)'
;MINEGSRKKEDEYFMRLDIERMRKQQEELKKQMEAQERQRLKDLHYMHCPKCGMHLTEVGYKGINVDKCFSCEGVWLDAGELHEITKLEKRTLDKIWEIFKP
;
A
#
# COMPACT_ATOMS: atom_id res chain seq x y z
N MET A 1 -35.73 -7.39 -1.21
CA MET A 1 -34.73 -7.34 -0.14
C MET A 1 -33.37 -7.77 -0.68
N ILE A 2 -32.41 -6.90 -0.62
CA ILE A 2 -31.05 -7.20 -1.13
C ILE A 2 -30.36 -8.09 -0.11
N ASN A 3 -29.85 -9.26 -0.53
CA ASN A 3 -29.12 -10.15 0.34
C ASN A 3 -27.66 -9.68 0.50
N GLU A 4 -26.96 -10.23 1.47
CA GLU A 4 -25.58 -9.86 1.78
C GLU A 4 -24.62 -10.10 0.61
N GLY A 5 -24.82 -11.15 -0.17
CA GLY A 5 -24.03 -11.44 -1.35
C GLY A 5 -24.16 -10.39 -2.44
N SER A 6 -25.38 -9.88 -2.66
CA SER A 6 -25.63 -8.79 -3.62
C SER A 6 -24.96 -7.49 -3.19
N ARG A 7 -24.99 -7.15 -1.91
CA ARG A 7 -24.30 -5.98 -1.36
C ARG A 7 -22.79 -6.06 -1.57
N LYS A 8 -22.20 -7.21 -1.29
CA LYS A 8 -20.76 -7.41 -1.49
C LYS A 8 -20.35 -7.22 -2.95
N LYS A 9 -21.16 -7.72 -3.88
CA LYS A 9 -20.90 -7.56 -5.32
C LYS A 9 -21.03 -6.10 -5.76
N GLU A 10 -22.02 -5.38 -5.26
CA GLU A 10 -22.20 -3.96 -5.53
C GLU A 10 -21.05 -3.12 -4.97
N ASP A 11 -20.64 -3.38 -3.74
CA ASP A 11 -19.52 -2.69 -3.10
C ASP A 11 -18.21 -2.94 -3.87
N GLU A 12 -17.97 -4.16 -4.30
CA GLU A 12 -16.82 -4.52 -5.12
C GLU A 12 -16.83 -3.79 -6.47
N TYR A 13 -17.97 -3.75 -7.12
CA TYR A 13 -18.16 -3.07 -8.39
C TYR A 13 -17.84 -1.58 -8.28
N PHE A 14 -18.41 -0.90 -7.30
CA PHE A 14 -18.18 0.53 -7.08
C PHE A 14 -16.74 0.82 -6.70
N MET A 15 -16.13 -0.03 -5.88
CA MET A 15 -14.73 0.11 -5.51
C MET A 15 -13.82 0.00 -6.75
N ARG A 16 -14.10 -0.93 -7.65
CA ARG A 16 -13.32 -1.08 -8.90
C ARG A 16 -13.47 0.14 -9.80
N LEU A 17 -14.67 0.68 -9.92
CA LEU A 17 -14.90 1.91 -10.70
C LEU A 17 -14.14 3.09 -10.11
N ASP A 18 -14.17 3.25 -8.80
CA ASP A 18 -13.47 4.32 -8.11
C ASP A 18 -11.96 4.21 -8.28
N ILE A 19 -11.41 3.03 -8.12
CA ILE A 19 -9.97 2.78 -8.32
C ILE A 19 -9.57 3.09 -9.76
N GLU A 20 -10.36 2.65 -10.74
CA GLU A 20 -10.08 2.92 -12.15
C GLU A 20 -10.09 4.42 -12.45
N ARG A 21 -11.08 5.14 -11.91
CA ARG A 21 -11.17 6.59 -12.06
C ARG A 21 -9.96 7.29 -11.43
N MET A 22 -9.59 6.92 -10.22
CA MET A 22 -8.44 7.49 -9.53
C MET A 22 -7.14 7.18 -10.27
N ARG A 23 -7.01 5.97 -10.79
CA ARG A 23 -5.84 5.58 -11.59
C ARG A 23 -5.70 6.44 -12.84
N LYS A 24 -6.80 6.66 -13.56
CA LYS A 24 -6.81 7.53 -14.75
C LYS A 24 -6.43 8.96 -14.43
N GLN A 25 -6.95 9.49 -13.32
CA GLN A 25 -6.61 10.83 -12.84
C GLN A 25 -5.12 10.94 -12.52
N GLN A 26 -4.55 9.96 -11.85
CA GLN A 26 -3.13 9.94 -11.51
C GLN A 26 -2.25 9.80 -12.74
N GLU A 27 -2.64 8.97 -13.70
CA GLU A 27 -1.91 8.84 -14.96
C GLU A 27 -1.89 10.16 -15.74
N GLU A 28 -3.01 10.88 -15.77
CA GLU A 28 -3.10 12.15 -16.44
C GLU A 28 -2.22 13.21 -15.77
N LEU A 29 -2.25 13.28 -14.44
CA LEU A 29 -1.37 14.16 -13.69
C LEU A 29 0.10 13.85 -13.95
N LYS A 30 0.45 12.58 -13.98
CA LYS A 30 1.81 12.13 -14.26
C LYS A 30 2.27 12.53 -15.66
N LYS A 31 1.40 12.46 -16.66
CA LYS A 31 1.71 12.88 -18.02
C LYS A 31 1.94 14.38 -18.12
N GLN A 32 1.20 15.17 -17.36
CA GLN A 32 1.33 16.62 -17.33
C GLN A 32 2.58 17.10 -16.59
N MET A 33 3.12 16.26 -15.72
CA MET A 33 4.29 16.57 -14.91
C MET A 33 5.58 16.35 -15.69
N GLU A 34 6.48 17.32 -15.68
CA GLU A 34 7.79 17.15 -16.31
C GLU A 34 8.64 16.11 -15.59
N ALA A 35 9.52 15.43 -16.35
CA ALA A 35 10.35 14.34 -15.83
C ALA A 35 11.24 14.79 -14.65
N GLN A 36 11.80 16.00 -14.73
CA GLN A 36 12.62 16.55 -13.65
C GLN A 36 11.84 16.76 -12.37
N GLU A 37 10.60 17.22 -12.49
CA GLU A 37 9.74 17.44 -11.34
C GLU A 37 9.31 16.12 -10.69
N ARG A 38 9.01 15.10 -11.48
CA ARG A 38 8.74 13.77 -10.97
C ARG A 38 9.93 13.20 -10.21
N GLN A 39 11.13 13.38 -10.74
CA GLN A 39 12.35 12.92 -10.09
C GLN A 39 12.60 13.68 -8.77
N ARG A 40 12.35 14.98 -8.76
CA ARG A 40 12.49 15.80 -7.55
C ARG A 40 11.54 15.35 -6.45
N LEU A 41 10.30 15.07 -6.78
CA LEU A 41 9.31 14.56 -5.83
C LEU A 41 9.70 13.19 -5.30
N LYS A 42 10.15 12.31 -6.18
CA LYS A 42 10.63 10.99 -5.77
C LYS A 42 11.80 11.09 -4.80
N ASP A 43 12.80 11.90 -5.12
CA ASP A 43 13.99 12.07 -4.27
C ASP A 43 13.63 12.65 -2.90
N LEU A 44 12.65 13.55 -2.87
CA LEU A 44 12.20 14.17 -1.63
C LEU A 44 11.43 13.20 -0.72
N HIS A 45 10.62 12.33 -1.29
CA HIS A 45 9.69 11.49 -0.54
C HIS A 45 10.09 10.01 -0.46
N TYR A 46 11.07 9.58 -1.25
CA TYR A 46 11.48 8.19 -1.27
C TYR A 46 11.89 7.71 0.13
N MET A 47 11.33 6.57 0.54
CA MET A 47 11.54 5.98 1.87
C MET A 47 11.20 6.91 3.04
N HIS A 48 10.25 7.82 2.83
CA HIS A 48 9.68 8.62 3.90
C HIS A 48 8.22 8.20 4.13
N CYS A 49 7.82 8.18 5.39
CA CYS A 49 6.45 7.83 5.74
C CYS A 49 5.47 8.90 5.19
N PRO A 50 4.45 8.50 4.44
CA PRO A 50 3.49 9.45 3.87
C PRO A 50 2.61 10.13 4.91
N LYS A 51 2.58 9.63 6.14
CA LYS A 51 1.75 10.17 7.21
C LYS A 51 2.48 11.08 8.17
N CYS A 52 3.72 10.76 8.54
CA CYS A 52 4.47 11.54 9.50
C CYS A 52 5.78 12.13 8.96
N GLY A 53 6.20 11.75 7.77
CA GLY A 53 7.39 12.29 7.13
C GLY A 53 8.71 11.69 7.59
N MET A 54 8.72 10.83 8.58
CA MET A 54 9.94 10.20 9.08
C MET A 54 10.42 9.11 8.13
N HIS A 55 11.70 8.73 8.23
CA HIS A 55 12.25 7.68 7.38
C HIS A 55 11.60 6.32 7.65
N LEU A 56 11.36 5.59 6.57
CA LEU A 56 10.95 4.20 6.64
C LEU A 56 12.18 3.31 6.75
N THR A 57 12.06 2.22 7.49
CA THR A 57 13.11 1.20 7.63
C THR A 57 12.64 -0.10 7.01
N GLU A 58 13.47 -0.70 6.17
CA GLU A 58 13.17 -1.99 5.58
C GLU A 58 13.30 -3.10 6.62
N VAL A 59 12.26 -3.90 6.77
CA VAL A 59 12.22 -5.04 7.70
C VAL A 59 11.82 -6.28 6.91
N GLY A 60 12.63 -7.33 7.01
CA GLY A 60 12.42 -8.58 6.28
C GLY A 60 12.07 -9.74 7.19
N TYR A 61 11.13 -10.58 6.74
CA TYR A 61 10.76 -11.81 7.40
C TYR A 61 10.30 -12.84 6.36
N LYS A 62 10.94 -14.00 6.33
CA LYS A 62 10.63 -15.11 5.40
C LYS A 62 10.54 -14.68 3.93
N GLY A 63 11.49 -13.87 3.49
CA GLY A 63 11.56 -13.42 2.10
C GLY A 63 10.62 -12.27 1.75
N ILE A 64 9.86 -11.76 2.72
CA ILE A 64 8.98 -10.61 2.54
C ILE A 64 9.64 -9.41 3.20
N ASN A 65 9.88 -8.36 2.43
CA ASN A 65 10.45 -7.11 2.92
C ASN A 65 9.37 -6.05 2.93
N VAL A 66 9.19 -5.38 4.06
CA VAL A 66 8.23 -4.30 4.21
C VAL A 66 8.94 -3.05 4.70
N ASP A 67 8.39 -1.89 4.41
CA ASP A 67 8.93 -0.62 4.87
C ASP A 67 8.13 -0.17 6.11
N LYS A 68 8.80 -0.15 7.25
CA LYS A 68 8.18 0.16 8.54
C LYS A 68 8.54 1.57 8.99
N CYS A 69 7.54 2.32 9.44
CA CYS A 69 7.75 3.58 10.14
C CYS A 69 7.73 3.35 11.65
N PHE A 70 8.87 3.50 12.31
CA PHE A 70 8.94 3.34 13.77
C PHE A 70 8.45 4.56 14.54
N SER A 71 8.17 5.66 13.85
CA SER A 71 7.60 6.86 14.48
C SER A 71 6.09 6.76 14.66
N CYS A 72 5.35 6.40 13.62
CA CYS A 72 3.88 6.28 13.68
C CYS A 72 3.37 4.85 13.65
N GLU A 73 4.27 3.86 13.58
CA GLU A 73 3.97 2.43 13.54
C GLU A 73 3.27 1.94 12.28
N GLY A 74 3.21 2.76 11.24
CA GLY A 74 2.67 2.38 9.95
C GLY A 74 3.60 1.46 9.16
N VAL A 75 3.04 0.75 8.21
CA VAL A 75 3.78 -0.16 7.34
C VAL A 75 3.39 0.13 5.89
N TRP A 76 4.40 0.21 5.02
CA TRP A 76 4.20 0.31 3.59
C TRP A 76 4.52 -1.01 2.92
N LEU A 77 3.64 -1.43 2.02
CA LEU A 77 3.80 -2.65 1.22
C LEU A 77 3.81 -2.29 -0.27
N ASP A 78 4.81 -2.76 -1.00
CA ASP A 78 4.80 -2.68 -2.45
C ASP A 78 3.76 -3.66 -3.01
N ALA A 79 3.36 -3.46 -4.25
CA ALA A 79 2.31 -4.27 -4.88
C ALA A 79 2.59 -5.78 -4.81
N GLY A 80 3.83 -6.19 -5.05
CA GLY A 80 4.22 -7.61 -4.97
C GLY A 80 4.20 -8.15 -3.55
N GLU A 81 4.62 -7.35 -2.58
CA GLU A 81 4.67 -7.73 -1.17
C GLU A 81 3.28 -7.97 -0.60
N LEU A 82 2.31 -7.13 -0.94
CA LEU A 82 0.93 -7.32 -0.52
C LEU A 82 0.40 -8.68 -1.02
N HIS A 83 0.65 -9.00 -2.27
CA HIS A 83 0.23 -10.26 -2.86
C HIS A 83 0.87 -11.46 -2.15
N GLU A 84 2.16 -11.39 -1.86
CA GLU A 84 2.88 -12.45 -1.15
C GLU A 84 2.35 -12.66 0.28
N ILE A 85 2.02 -11.59 0.97
CA ILE A 85 1.44 -11.67 2.32
C ILE A 85 0.09 -12.38 2.30
N THR A 86 -0.74 -12.13 1.30
CA THR A 86 -2.06 -12.76 1.21
C THR A 86 -2.01 -14.27 0.98
N LYS A 87 -0.87 -14.78 0.50
CA LYS A 87 -0.66 -16.22 0.30
C LYS A 87 -0.16 -16.95 1.55
N LEU A 88 0.23 -16.23 2.58
CA LEU A 88 0.78 -16.84 3.79
C LEU A 88 -0.30 -17.53 4.62
N GLU A 89 0.09 -18.60 5.30
CA GLU A 89 -0.78 -19.26 6.27
C GLU A 89 -1.06 -18.33 7.45
N LYS A 90 -2.23 -18.48 8.05
CA LYS A 90 -2.63 -17.69 9.21
C LYS A 90 -1.57 -17.67 10.32
N ARG A 91 -0.97 -18.82 10.59
CA ARG A 91 0.09 -18.97 11.60
C ARG A 91 1.28 -18.03 11.32
N THR A 92 1.68 -17.94 10.05
CA THR A 92 2.78 -17.05 9.64
C THR A 92 2.36 -15.60 9.73
N LEU A 93 1.13 -15.27 9.33
CA LEU A 93 0.56 -13.92 9.45
C LEU A 93 0.51 -13.46 10.90
N ASP A 94 0.13 -14.32 11.82
CA ASP A 94 0.09 -14.02 13.25
C ASP A 94 1.50 -13.70 13.79
N LYS A 95 2.51 -14.43 13.35
CA LYS A 95 3.91 -14.15 13.72
C LYS A 95 4.40 -12.82 13.17
N ILE A 96 4.06 -12.48 11.92
CA ILE A 96 4.40 -11.20 11.31
C ILE A 96 3.75 -10.07 12.10
N TRP A 97 2.49 -10.23 12.47
CA TRP A 97 1.78 -9.25 13.28
C TRP A 97 2.47 -9.02 14.62
N GLU A 98 2.90 -10.08 15.30
CA GLU A 98 3.63 -9.97 16.56
C GLU A 98 4.94 -9.18 16.41
N ILE A 99 5.63 -9.35 15.29
CA ILE A 99 6.89 -8.65 15.01
C ILE A 99 6.65 -7.16 14.72
N PHE A 100 5.60 -6.84 13.93
CA PHE A 100 5.36 -5.48 13.46
C PHE A 100 4.45 -4.64 14.35
N LYS A 101 3.74 -5.24 15.29
CA LYS A 101 2.87 -4.47 16.18
C LYS A 101 3.67 -3.52 17.07
N PRO A 102 3.06 -2.41 17.46
CA PRO A 102 3.70 -1.45 18.36
C PRO A 102 4.10 -2.05 19.71
#